data_13bc46987d3c3ae98ec21017d914caf4
#
_entry.id   13bc46987d3c3ae98ec21017d914caf4
#
_cell.length_a   1.000
_cell.length_b   1.000
_cell.length_c   1.000
_cell.angle_alpha   90.00
_cell.angle_beta   90.00
_cell.angle_gamma   90.00
#
_symmetry.space_group_name_H-M   'P 1'
#
loop_
_entity.id
_entity.type
_entity.pdbx_description
1 polymer ?
#
loop_
_entity_poly.entity_id
_entity_poly.type
_entity_poly.pdbx_seq_one_letter_code
_entity_poly.pdbx_strand_id
1 'polypeptide(L)'
;MRIFAMLLALFALPALARDAIKVVYHFDAGLEQATKGLRNIKNHLDVDPKAKIVVVAHAQGVNFLLDGAQNQSGNPYNIPVEELAAKGVEFRVCEITLKSNKIDPKKLIPEARLVPSGVVEVARLQAREQYVYIKP
;
A
#
# COMPACT_ATOMS: atom_id res chain seq x y z
N MET A 1 50.39 27.18 39.54
CA MET A 1 49.00 26.79 39.67
C MET A 1 48.50 26.56 38.21
N ARG A 2 48.46 25.31 37.77
CA ARG A 2 48.07 24.94 36.39
C ARG A 2 46.61 24.49 36.43
N ILE A 3 45.72 25.27 35.80
CA ILE A 3 44.29 24.96 35.66
C ILE A 3 44.14 24.03 34.47
N PHE A 4 43.79 22.75 34.70
CA PHE A 4 43.41 21.81 33.68
C PHE A 4 41.94 22.05 33.32
N ALA A 5 41.67 22.64 32.15
CA ALA A 5 40.33 22.73 31.59
C ALA A 5 39.95 21.39 30.98
N MET A 6 39.05 20.70 31.66
CA MET A 6 38.47 19.41 31.17
C MET A 6 37.39 19.72 30.16
N LEU A 7 37.70 19.52 28.89
CA LEU A 7 36.73 19.65 27.80
C LEU A 7 35.76 18.45 27.82
N LEU A 8 34.53 18.69 28.27
CA LEU A 8 33.45 17.68 28.19
C LEU A 8 32.92 17.64 26.79
N ALA A 9 33.35 16.66 25.99
CA ALA A 9 32.79 16.41 24.66
C ALA A 9 31.39 15.75 24.81
N LEU A 10 30.32 16.52 24.60
CA LEU A 10 28.97 15.99 24.45
C LEU A 10 28.90 15.19 23.14
N PHE A 11 28.95 13.87 23.23
CA PHE A 11 28.58 12.99 22.14
C PHE A 11 27.05 13.02 22.00
N ALA A 12 26.55 13.81 21.09
CA ALA A 12 25.15 13.69 20.63
C ALA A 12 25.01 12.34 19.90
N LEU A 13 24.41 11.35 20.57
CA LEU A 13 23.99 10.12 19.92
C LEU A 13 22.96 10.47 18.84
N PRO A 14 23.16 10.05 17.58
CA PRO A 14 22.13 10.23 16.56
C PRO A 14 20.87 9.51 17.03
N ALA A 15 19.77 10.24 17.16
CA ALA A 15 18.47 9.64 17.37
C ALA A 15 18.21 8.70 16.17
N LEU A 16 18.22 7.38 16.42
CA LEU A 16 17.84 6.37 15.42
C LEU A 16 16.40 6.67 15.02
N ALA A 17 16.21 7.32 13.86
CA ALA A 17 14.91 7.47 13.24
C ALA A 17 14.37 6.06 13.02
N ARG A 18 13.22 5.71 13.62
CA ARG A 18 12.56 4.43 13.39
C ARG A 18 12.21 4.36 11.91
N ASP A 19 12.61 3.26 11.27
CA ASP A 19 12.24 2.99 9.88
C ASP A 19 10.71 2.95 9.75
N ALA A 20 10.19 3.46 8.63
CA ALA A 20 8.77 3.42 8.33
C ALA A 20 8.26 1.97 8.30
N ILE A 21 7.12 1.72 8.91
CA ILE A 21 6.47 0.40 8.84
C ILE A 21 5.99 0.18 7.40
N LYS A 22 6.32 -0.98 6.84
CA LYS A 22 5.91 -1.40 5.50
C LYS A 22 4.76 -2.37 5.62
N VAL A 23 3.68 -2.12 4.90
CA VAL A 23 2.44 -2.89 5.00
C VAL A 23 1.95 -3.29 3.62
N VAL A 24 1.67 -4.58 3.44
CA VAL A 24 0.94 -5.07 2.27
C VAL A 24 -0.51 -5.34 2.65
N TYR A 25 -1.43 -4.62 2.00
CA TYR A 25 -2.86 -4.88 2.06
C TYR A 25 -3.26 -5.81 0.92
N HIS A 26 -3.86 -6.93 1.25
CA HIS A 26 -4.20 -7.98 0.30
C HIS A 26 -5.71 -7.97 -0.01
N PHE A 27 -6.04 -7.67 -1.27
CA PHE A 27 -7.40 -7.60 -1.78
C PHE A 27 -7.67 -8.77 -2.74
N ASP A 28 -8.55 -9.70 -2.37
CA ASP A 28 -8.90 -10.88 -3.17
C ASP A 28 -10.40 -11.12 -3.32
N ALA A 29 -11.20 -10.36 -2.59
CA ALA A 29 -12.66 -10.40 -2.64
C ALA A 29 -13.22 -9.21 -3.42
N GLY A 30 -14.54 -9.09 -3.49
CA GLY A 30 -15.22 -8.08 -4.30
C GLY A 30 -15.22 -6.66 -3.74
N LEU A 31 -16.15 -5.85 -4.23
CA LEU A 31 -16.21 -4.41 -3.96
C LEU A 31 -16.46 -4.06 -2.49
N GLU A 32 -17.10 -4.93 -1.72
CA GLU A 32 -17.30 -4.71 -0.28
C GLU A 32 -15.97 -4.69 0.47
N GLN A 33 -15.08 -5.67 0.18
CA GLN A 33 -13.71 -5.68 0.72
C GLN A 33 -12.96 -4.42 0.30
N ALA A 34 -13.09 -3.98 -0.95
CA ALA A 34 -12.43 -2.79 -1.45
C ALA A 34 -12.87 -1.54 -0.67
N THR A 35 -14.17 -1.36 -0.47
CA THR A 35 -14.72 -0.22 0.29
C THR A 35 -14.16 -0.19 1.71
N LYS A 36 -14.18 -1.33 2.40
CA LYS A 36 -13.65 -1.47 3.77
C LYS A 36 -12.13 -1.25 3.80
N GLY A 37 -11.42 -1.85 2.87
CA GLY A 37 -9.96 -1.80 2.80
C GLY A 37 -9.42 -0.40 2.52
N LEU A 38 -10.00 0.34 1.58
CA LEU A 38 -9.60 1.72 1.29
C LEU A 38 -9.82 2.63 2.51
N ARG A 39 -10.93 2.46 3.23
CA ARG A 39 -11.16 3.17 4.49
C ARG A 39 -10.12 2.81 5.56
N ASN A 40 -9.76 1.52 5.68
CA ASN A 40 -8.74 1.07 6.62
C ASN A 40 -7.37 1.67 6.29
N ILE A 41 -7.00 1.74 5.01
CA ILE A 41 -5.74 2.36 4.57
C ILE A 41 -5.73 3.86 4.89
N LYS A 42 -6.84 4.56 4.63
CA LYS A 42 -6.97 5.97 5.01
C LYS A 42 -6.75 6.17 6.51
N ASN A 43 -7.45 5.39 7.34
CA ASN A 43 -7.32 5.46 8.80
C ASN A 43 -5.89 5.12 9.27
N HIS A 44 -5.24 4.16 8.60
CA HIS A 44 -3.85 3.79 8.87
C HIS A 44 -2.92 5.00 8.67
N LEU A 45 -3.03 5.66 7.52
CA LEU A 45 -2.22 6.83 7.19
C LEU A 45 -2.55 8.07 8.02
N ASP A 46 -3.78 8.20 8.51
CA ASP A 46 -4.18 9.28 9.43
C ASP A 46 -3.44 9.16 10.78
N VAL A 47 -3.11 7.94 11.22
CA VAL A 47 -2.39 7.65 12.47
C VAL A 47 -0.88 7.49 12.26
N ASP A 48 -0.48 6.79 11.19
CA ASP A 48 0.93 6.59 10.81
C ASP A 48 1.18 7.10 9.38
N PRO A 49 1.36 8.42 9.20
CA PRO A 49 1.54 9.01 7.86
C PRO A 49 2.85 8.61 7.18
N LYS A 50 3.79 7.99 7.90
CA LYS A 50 5.06 7.50 7.36
C LYS A 50 4.98 6.05 6.86
N ALA A 51 3.91 5.32 7.14
CA ALA A 51 3.76 3.94 6.69
C ALA A 51 3.90 3.85 5.17
N LYS A 52 4.63 2.83 4.72
CA LYS A 52 4.75 2.49 3.29
C LYS A 52 3.74 1.40 2.96
N ILE A 53 2.72 1.75 2.21
CA ILE A 53 1.60 0.85 1.94
C ILE A 53 1.60 0.42 0.47
N VAL A 54 1.53 -0.89 0.26
CA VAL A 54 1.30 -1.52 -1.03
C VAL A 54 -0.01 -2.29 -0.94
N VAL A 55 -0.91 -2.04 -1.87
CA VAL A 55 -2.11 -2.83 -2.10
C VAL A 55 -1.80 -3.84 -3.20
N VAL A 56 -2.04 -5.12 -2.93
CA VAL A 56 -1.96 -6.19 -3.93
C VAL A 56 -3.35 -6.76 -4.16
N ALA A 57 -3.82 -6.66 -5.40
CA ALA A 57 -5.16 -7.09 -5.80
C ALA A 57 -5.09 -8.26 -6.79
N HIS A 58 -5.84 -9.32 -6.52
CA HIS A 58 -6.07 -10.43 -7.44
C HIS A 58 -7.49 -10.98 -7.31
N ALA A 59 -7.86 -11.93 -8.15
CA ALA A 59 -9.21 -12.47 -8.21
C ALA A 59 -10.25 -11.35 -8.30
N GLN A 60 -11.33 -11.40 -7.55
CA GLN A 60 -12.34 -10.34 -7.52
C GLN A 60 -11.84 -9.03 -6.88
N GLY A 61 -10.72 -9.08 -6.19
CA GLY A 61 -10.08 -7.90 -5.60
C GLY A 61 -9.57 -6.89 -6.62
N VAL A 62 -9.51 -7.19 -7.91
CA VAL A 62 -9.11 -6.24 -8.96
C VAL A 62 -10.25 -5.31 -9.39
N ASN A 63 -11.50 -5.66 -9.10
CA ASN A 63 -12.67 -5.01 -9.69
C ASN A 63 -12.79 -3.52 -9.36
N PHE A 64 -12.35 -3.08 -8.19
CA PHE A 64 -12.41 -1.66 -7.82
C PHE A 64 -11.39 -0.79 -8.55
N LEU A 65 -10.39 -1.40 -9.18
CA LEU A 65 -9.36 -0.72 -9.98
C LEU A 65 -9.71 -0.64 -11.47
N LEU A 66 -10.88 -1.13 -11.86
CA LEU A 66 -11.39 -0.95 -13.22
C LEU A 66 -11.98 0.44 -13.39
N ASP A 67 -11.74 1.05 -14.56
CA ASP A 67 -12.31 2.34 -14.90
C ASP A 67 -13.84 2.31 -14.82
N GLY A 68 -14.43 3.31 -14.18
CA GLY A 68 -15.86 3.42 -13.96
C GLY A 68 -16.42 2.53 -12.83
N ALA A 69 -15.58 1.78 -12.08
CA ALA A 69 -16.04 0.99 -10.94
C ALA A 69 -16.63 1.88 -9.83
N GLN A 70 -17.78 1.46 -9.30
CA GLN A 70 -18.51 2.18 -8.25
C GLN A 70 -18.86 1.25 -7.10
N ASN A 71 -18.97 1.81 -5.89
CA ASN A 71 -19.47 1.09 -4.73
C ASN A 71 -21.02 0.97 -4.76
N GLN A 72 -21.58 0.29 -3.77
CA GLN A 72 -23.04 0.09 -3.68
C GLN A 72 -23.85 1.40 -3.62
N SER A 73 -23.25 2.50 -3.15
CA SER A 73 -23.87 3.83 -3.09
C SER A 73 -23.67 4.65 -4.36
N GLY A 74 -23.04 4.08 -5.40
CA GLY A 74 -22.77 4.76 -6.67
C GLY A 74 -21.54 5.69 -6.63
N ASN A 75 -20.74 5.65 -5.57
CA ASN A 75 -19.53 6.46 -5.50
C ASN A 75 -18.38 5.77 -6.25
N PRO A 76 -17.66 6.49 -7.13
CA PRO A 76 -16.57 5.92 -7.91
C PRO A 76 -15.35 5.62 -7.05
N TYR A 77 -14.66 4.50 -7.33
CA TYR A 77 -13.46 4.10 -6.60
C TYR A 77 -12.20 4.86 -7.00
N ASN A 78 -12.14 5.43 -8.20
CA ASN A 78 -10.96 6.19 -8.63
C ASN A 78 -10.64 7.34 -7.69
N ILE A 79 -11.63 8.03 -7.12
CA ILE A 79 -11.42 9.17 -6.22
C ILE A 79 -10.59 8.77 -4.98
N PRO A 80 -11.02 7.83 -4.12
CA PRO A 80 -10.22 7.43 -2.95
C PRO A 80 -8.90 6.76 -3.34
N VAL A 81 -8.82 6.08 -4.49
CA VAL A 81 -7.57 5.49 -4.98
C VAL A 81 -6.57 6.57 -5.35
N GLU A 82 -6.97 7.59 -6.11
CA GLU A 82 -6.13 8.74 -6.47
C GLU A 82 -5.62 9.48 -5.22
N GLU A 83 -6.50 9.73 -4.24
CA GLU A 83 -6.14 10.38 -2.97
C GLU A 83 -5.07 9.58 -2.20
N LEU A 84 -5.23 8.25 -2.12
CA LEU A 84 -4.28 7.37 -1.44
C LEU A 84 -2.97 7.25 -2.22
N ALA A 85 -3.03 7.17 -3.56
CA ALA A 85 -1.85 7.15 -4.41
C ALA A 85 -1.04 8.45 -4.28
N ALA A 86 -1.70 9.59 -4.16
CA ALA A 86 -1.04 10.88 -3.89
C ALA A 86 -0.31 10.90 -2.53
N LYS A 87 -0.74 10.07 -1.59
CA LYS A 87 -0.06 9.85 -0.30
C LYS A 87 1.03 8.76 -0.34
N GLY A 88 1.30 8.19 -1.50
CA GLY A 88 2.35 7.19 -1.72
C GLY A 88 1.89 5.73 -1.63
N VAL A 89 0.59 5.46 -1.56
CA VAL A 89 0.08 4.08 -1.66
C VAL A 89 0.25 3.57 -3.08
N GLU A 90 0.82 2.38 -3.23
CA GLU A 90 0.94 1.72 -4.51
C GLU A 90 -0.18 0.67 -4.67
N PHE A 91 -0.79 0.61 -5.85
CA PHE A 91 -1.81 -0.38 -6.20
C PHE A 91 -1.26 -1.32 -7.27
N ARG A 92 -1.07 -2.60 -6.90
CA ARG A 92 -0.49 -3.65 -7.75
C ARG A 92 -1.53 -4.69 -8.10
N VAL A 93 -1.68 -4.97 -9.39
CA VAL A 93 -2.72 -5.83 -9.95
C VAL A 93 -2.11 -7.09 -10.55
N CYS A 94 -2.68 -8.23 -10.21
CA CYS A 94 -2.29 -9.55 -10.72
C CYS A 94 -2.59 -9.70 -12.20
N GLU A 95 -1.56 -9.84 -13.02
CA GLU A 95 -1.69 -10.03 -14.47
C GLU A 95 -2.38 -11.37 -14.81
N ILE A 96 -2.12 -12.43 -14.02
CA ILE A 96 -2.79 -13.73 -14.21
C ILE A 96 -4.31 -13.57 -14.06
N THR A 97 -4.77 -12.80 -13.06
CA THR A 97 -6.20 -12.53 -12.87
C THR A 97 -6.80 -11.85 -14.09
N LEU A 98 -6.13 -10.82 -14.63
CA LEU A 98 -6.63 -10.13 -15.82
C LEU A 98 -6.76 -11.07 -17.01
N LYS A 99 -5.74 -11.89 -17.27
CA LYS A 99 -5.76 -12.89 -18.35
C LYS A 99 -6.89 -13.92 -18.17
N SER A 100 -7.02 -14.48 -16.97
CA SER A 100 -8.04 -15.49 -16.65
C SER A 100 -9.46 -14.95 -16.81
N ASN A 101 -9.68 -13.69 -16.45
CA ASN A 101 -10.98 -13.03 -16.52
C ASN A 101 -11.20 -12.27 -17.85
N LYS A 102 -10.27 -12.38 -18.79
CA LYS A 102 -10.32 -11.68 -20.09
C LYS A 102 -10.52 -10.17 -19.95
N ILE A 103 -9.88 -9.58 -18.96
CA ILE A 103 -9.89 -8.14 -18.71
C ILE A 103 -8.72 -7.51 -19.46
N ASP A 104 -9.03 -6.55 -20.35
CA ASP A 104 -8.00 -5.75 -21.02
C ASP A 104 -7.32 -4.84 -19.97
N PRO A 105 -5.98 -4.87 -19.84
CA PRO A 105 -5.25 -3.98 -18.93
C PRO A 105 -5.54 -2.49 -19.13
N LYS A 106 -5.93 -2.09 -20.33
CA LYS A 106 -6.33 -0.70 -20.64
C LYS A 106 -7.58 -0.22 -19.90
N LYS A 107 -8.35 -1.16 -19.33
CA LYS A 107 -9.52 -0.85 -18.52
C LYS A 107 -9.17 -0.54 -17.05
N LEU A 108 -7.92 -0.68 -16.66
CA LEU A 108 -7.48 -0.30 -15.33
C LEU A 108 -7.31 1.23 -15.24
N ILE A 109 -7.60 1.76 -14.06
CA ILE A 109 -7.29 3.17 -13.76
C ILE A 109 -5.77 3.41 -13.76
N PRO A 110 -5.29 4.65 -14.00
CA PRO A 110 -3.85 4.94 -14.15
C PRO A 110 -2.97 4.59 -12.95
N GLU A 111 -3.53 4.58 -11.74
CA GLU A 111 -2.83 4.27 -10.49
C GLU A 111 -2.48 2.79 -10.36
N ALA A 112 -3.16 1.91 -11.09
CA ALA A 112 -2.92 0.48 -11.06
C ALA A 112 -1.67 0.09 -11.85
N ARG A 113 -0.79 -0.70 -11.21
CA ARG A 113 0.42 -1.26 -11.83
C ARG A 113 0.31 -2.77 -11.91
N LEU A 114 0.74 -3.36 -13.03
CA LEU A 114 0.72 -4.80 -13.21
C LEU A 114 1.90 -5.47 -12.47
N VAL A 115 1.61 -6.61 -11.86
CA VAL A 115 2.61 -7.56 -11.38
C VAL A 115 2.30 -8.94 -11.96
N PRO A 116 3.30 -9.79 -12.21
CA PRO A 116 3.09 -11.10 -12.86
C PRO A 116 2.07 -11.98 -12.11
N SER A 117 2.14 -12.00 -10.78
CA SER A 117 1.23 -12.77 -9.91
C SER A 117 1.00 -12.05 -8.60
N GLY A 118 -0.26 -11.85 -8.21
CA GLY A 118 -0.60 -11.20 -6.95
C GLY A 118 -0.14 -11.99 -5.73
N VAL A 119 -0.36 -13.31 -5.70
CA VAL A 119 0.06 -14.15 -4.56
C VAL A 119 1.58 -14.24 -4.43
N VAL A 120 2.30 -14.28 -5.53
CA VAL A 120 3.78 -14.23 -5.51
C VAL A 120 4.26 -12.87 -5.01
N GLU A 121 3.61 -11.80 -5.42
CA GLU A 121 3.96 -10.44 -4.99
C GLU A 121 3.76 -10.26 -3.48
N VAL A 122 2.63 -10.73 -2.92
CA VAL A 122 2.38 -10.73 -1.46
C VAL A 122 3.48 -11.52 -0.72
N ALA A 123 3.82 -12.70 -1.20
CA ALA A 123 4.87 -13.53 -0.59
C ALA A 123 6.25 -12.82 -0.68
N ARG A 124 6.58 -12.26 -1.84
CA ARG A 124 7.84 -11.57 -2.09
C ARG A 124 8.02 -10.36 -1.18
N LEU A 125 6.99 -9.52 -1.05
CA LEU A 125 7.02 -8.34 -0.19
C LEU A 125 7.29 -8.72 1.27
N GLN A 126 6.64 -9.77 1.77
CA GLN A 126 6.85 -10.24 3.13
C GLN A 126 8.24 -10.86 3.33
N ALA A 127 8.63 -11.79 2.45
CA ALA A 127 9.84 -12.58 2.64
C ALA A 127 11.14 -11.80 2.35
N ARG A 128 11.11 -10.83 1.43
CA ARG A 128 12.32 -10.13 0.95
C ARG A 128 12.38 -8.67 1.34
N GLU A 129 11.25 -8.02 1.55
CA GLU A 129 11.18 -6.58 1.82
C GLU A 129 10.60 -6.23 3.20
N GLN A 130 10.31 -7.24 4.03
CA GLN A 130 9.84 -7.07 5.42
C GLN A 130 8.50 -6.32 5.53
N TYR A 131 7.60 -6.52 4.58
CA TYR A 131 6.24 -6.03 4.70
C TYR A 131 5.43 -6.87 5.68
N VAL A 132 4.69 -6.22 6.57
CA VAL A 132 3.67 -6.89 7.37
C VAL A 132 2.38 -7.03 6.57
N TYR A 133 1.62 -8.10 6.81
CA TYR A 133 0.44 -8.47 6.04
C TYR A 133 -0.85 -8.04 6.73
N ILE A 134 -1.73 -7.37 5.99
CA ILE A 134 -3.10 -7.08 6.43
C ILE A 134 -4.09 -7.49 5.35
N LYS A 135 -5.11 -8.23 5.76
CA LYS A 135 -6.28 -8.52 4.94
C LYS A 135 -7.48 -7.74 5.49
N PRO A 136 -8.04 -6.79 4.72
CA PRO A 136 -9.17 -5.97 5.16
C PRO A 136 -10.51 -6.72 5.19
#